data_cf1a5947b3e8709c394870f6ddfd7d8b
#
_entry.id   cf1a5947b3e8709c394870f6ddfd7d8b
#
_cell.length_a   1.000
_cell.length_b   1.000
_cell.length_c   1.000
_cell.angle_alpha   90.00
_cell.angle_beta   90.00
_cell.angle_gamma   90.00
#
_symmetry.space_group_name_H-M   'P 1'
#
loop_
_entity.id
_entity.type
_entity.pdbx_description
1 polymer ?
#
loop_
_entity_poly.entity_id
_entity_poly.type
_entity_poly.pdbx_seq_one_letter_code
_entity_poly.pdbx_strand_id
1 'polypeptide(L)'
;MEMSTTSGARLRYQEYDRISIPEGVPALGVERGDEGVIRGLHLENETVLAFVSITYSTGQIRGWVILEIKPQSKVRSYTTVS
;
A
#
# COMPACT_ATOMS: atom_id res chain seq x y z
N MET A 1 20.87 3.02 -18.92
CA MET A 1 20.73 3.22 -18.61
C MET A 1 20.27 3.33 -17.95
N GLU A 2 20.04 3.27 -17.61
CA GLU A 2 19.65 3.45 -17.03
C GLU A 2 19.17 3.85 -16.47
N MET A 3 18.92 3.93 -16.40
CA MET A 3 18.53 4.39 -15.97
C MET A 3 18.11 4.74 -15.24
N SER A 4 17.86 4.70 -15.10
CA SER A 4 17.54 5.04 -14.50
C SER A 4 17.34 5.44 -13.74
N THR A 5 17.35 5.53 -13.59
CA THR A 5 17.23 5.97 -12.90
C THR A 5 16.90 6.62 -12.34
N THR A 6 16.94 6.55 -12.57
CA THR A 6 16.70 7.31 -12.22
C THR A 6 16.39 7.97 -11.20
N SER A 7 16.62 8.12 -11.11
CA SER A 7 16.36 9.21 -10.21
C SER A 7 15.85 8.74 -8.86
N GLY A 8 16.08 9.57 -7.82
CA GLY A 8 15.64 9.20 -6.49
C GLY A 8 14.12 9.06 -6.38
N ALA A 9 13.43 9.61 -7.34
CA ALA A 9 11.98 9.51 -7.35
C ALA A 9 11.51 8.14 -7.78
N ARG A 10 12.44 7.28 -8.14
CA ARG A 10 12.05 5.95 -8.57
C ARG A 10 11.26 5.25 -7.49
N LEU A 11 10.16 4.64 -7.91
CA LEU A 11 9.34 3.87 -6.99
C LEU A 11 10.00 2.55 -6.73
N ARG A 12 10.01 2.16 -5.46
CA ARG A 12 10.50 0.86 -5.07
C ARG A 12 9.43 -0.19 -5.16
N TYR A 13 8.19 0.21 -5.37
CA TYR A 13 7.05 -0.68 -5.33
C TYR A 13 6.40 -0.74 -6.68
N GLN A 14 5.80 -1.87 -6.98
CA GLN A 14 5.07 -2.10 -8.21
C GLN A 14 3.75 -2.75 -7.88
N GLU A 15 2.85 -2.76 -8.87
CA GLU A 15 1.60 -3.51 -8.72
C GLU A 15 1.92 -4.95 -8.38
N TYR A 16 1.10 -5.50 -7.50
CA TYR A 16 1.16 -6.88 -7.03
C TYR A 16 2.31 -7.18 -6.08
N ASP A 17 3.11 -6.18 -5.73
CA ASP A 17 4.07 -6.34 -4.66
C ASP A 17 3.33 -6.45 -3.34
N ARG A 18 3.93 -7.19 -2.42
CA ARG A 18 3.44 -7.23 -1.05
C ARG A 18 4.06 -6.08 -0.28
N ILE A 19 3.26 -5.51 0.58
CA ILE A 19 3.72 -4.39 1.40
C ILE A 19 3.21 -4.57 2.82
N SER A 20 4.06 -4.24 3.77
CA SER A 20 3.71 -4.32 5.18
C SER A 20 2.88 -3.09 5.56
N ILE A 21 1.79 -3.32 6.27
CA ILE A 21 0.93 -2.23 6.70
C ILE A 21 1.56 -1.58 7.93
N PRO A 22 1.81 -0.28 7.88
CA PRO A 22 2.60 0.38 8.93
C PRO A 22 1.84 0.67 10.22
N GLU A 23 0.52 0.59 10.19
CA GLU A 23 -0.31 0.86 11.39
C GLU A 23 -1.50 -0.08 11.37
N GLY A 24 -2.01 -0.38 12.54
CA GLY A 24 -3.18 -1.20 12.63
C GLY A 24 -4.41 -0.52 12.06
N VAL A 25 -5.30 -1.30 11.47
CA VAL A 25 -6.60 -0.83 10.99
C VAL A 25 -7.63 -1.79 11.57
N PRO A 26 -8.09 -1.53 12.80
CA PRO A 26 -8.98 -2.48 13.48
C PRO A 26 -10.24 -2.80 12.72
N ALA A 27 -10.77 -1.84 11.97
CA ALA A 27 -11.99 -2.08 11.20
C ALA A 27 -11.80 -3.15 10.15
N LEU A 28 -10.57 -3.41 9.74
CA LEU A 28 -10.25 -4.45 8.76
C LEU A 28 -9.62 -5.67 9.41
N GLY A 29 -9.49 -5.66 10.73
CA GLY A 29 -8.79 -6.74 11.41
C GLY A 29 -7.32 -6.79 11.08
N VAL A 30 -6.74 -5.67 10.71
CA VAL A 30 -5.34 -5.57 10.30
C VAL A 30 -4.52 -5.05 11.45
N GLU A 31 -3.40 -5.69 11.71
CA GLU A 31 -2.44 -5.25 12.70
C GLU A 31 -1.20 -4.72 12.01
N ARG A 32 -0.48 -3.88 12.72
CA ARG A 32 0.79 -3.38 12.22
C ARG A 32 1.66 -4.57 11.84
N GLY A 33 2.24 -4.51 10.64
CA GLY A 33 3.09 -5.58 10.16
C GLY A 33 2.39 -6.59 9.29
N ASP A 34 1.06 -6.60 9.30
CA ASP A 34 0.32 -7.45 8.38
C ASP A 34 0.62 -7.01 6.95
N GLU A 35 0.45 -7.93 6.03
CA GLU A 35 0.76 -7.67 4.63
C GLU A 35 -0.49 -7.44 3.81
N GLY A 36 -0.36 -6.57 2.82
CA GLY A 36 -1.36 -6.42 1.79
C GLY A 36 -0.67 -6.47 0.43
N VAL A 37 -1.47 -6.37 -0.62
CA VAL A 37 -0.95 -6.42 -1.99
C VAL A 37 -1.28 -5.10 -2.67
N ILE A 38 -0.25 -4.51 -3.27
CA ILE A 38 -0.42 -3.24 -3.99
C ILE A 38 -1.18 -3.52 -5.28
N ARG A 39 -2.31 -2.85 -5.43
CA ARG A 39 -3.13 -3.02 -6.63
C ARG A 39 -3.05 -1.80 -7.53
N GLY A 40 -2.49 -0.71 -7.06
CA GLY A 40 -2.29 0.46 -7.88
C GLY A 40 -1.43 1.46 -7.15
N LEU A 41 -0.81 2.34 -7.91
CA LEU A 41 0.05 3.39 -7.38
C LEU A 41 -0.34 4.69 -8.06
N HIS A 42 -0.31 5.76 -7.28
CA HIS A 42 -0.69 7.07 -7.79
C HIS A 42 0.24 8.12 -7.22
N LEU A 43 0.77 8.95 -8.09
CA LEU A 43 1.62 10.05 -7.67
C LEU A 43 0.77 11.29 -7.54
N GLU A 44 0.73 11.86 -6.34
CA GLU A 44 -0.05 13.06 -6.06
C GLU A 44 0.90 14.06 -5.43
N ASN A 45 1.21 15.12 -6.17
CA ASN A 45 2.24 16.06 -5.77
C ASN A 45 3.54 15.29 -5.60
N GLU A 46 4.12 15.32 -4.42
CA GLU A 46 5.36 14.58 -4.18
C GLU A 46 5.11 13.36 -3.32
N THR A 47 3.86 12.94 -3.24
CA THR A 47 3.46 11.82 -2.41
C THR A 47 3.01 10.68 -3.31
N VAL A 48 3.48 9.49 -3.00
CA VAL A 48 3.02 8.29 -3.67
C VAL A 48 1.94 7.65 -2.81
N LEU A 49 0.80 7.37 -3.44
CA LEU A 49 -0.28 6.66 -2.77
C LEU A 49 -0.33 5.25 -3.32
N ALA A 50 -0.37 4.28 -2.43
CA ALA A 50 -0.49 2.88 -2.82
C ALA A 50 -1.88 2.41 -2.43
N PHE A 51 -2.59 1.83 -3.39
CA PHE A 51 -3.90 1.24 -3.15
C PHE A 51 -3.68 -0.24 -2.87
N VAL A 52 -3.92 -0.64 -1.63
CA VAL A 52 -3.51 -1.94 -1.13
C VAL A 52 -4.74 -2.76 -0.77
N SER A 53 -4.82 -3.97 -1.30
CA SER A 53 -5.90 -4.87 -0.94
C SER A 53 -5.48 -5.72 0.25
N ILE A 54 -6.42 -5.92 1.17
CA ILE A 54 -6.24 -6.79 2.33
C ILE A 54 -7.16 -7.98 2.12
N THR A 55 -6.60 -9.17 2.24
CA THR A 55 -7.38 -10.37 1.99
C THR A 55 -7.45 -11.27 3.23
N TYR A 56 -8.50 -12.09 3.25
CA TYR A 56 -8.54 -13.22 4.17
C TYR A 56 -7.60 -14.30 3.67
N SER A 57 -7.37 -15.30 4.51
CA SER A 57 -6.54 -16.44 4.10
C SER A 57 -7.13 -17.17 2.90
N THR A 58 -8.43 -17.02 2.66
CA THR A 58 -9.09 -17.63 1.51
C THR A 58 -8.80 -16.90 0.21
N GLY A 59 -8.22 -15.71 0.28
CA GLY A 59 -7.98 -14.90 -0.91
C GLY A 59 -9.05 -13.86 -1.18
N GLN A 60 -10.16 -13.93 -0.47
CA GLN A 60 -11.20 -12.90 -0.63
C GLN A 60 -10.72 -11.58 -0.05
N ILE A 61 -11.05 -10.51 -0.74
CA ILE A 61 -10.68 -9.16 -0.28
C ILE A 61 -11.60 -8.77 0.85
N ARG A 62 -11.02 -8.37 1.99
CA ARG A 62 -11.81 -7.87 3.11
C ARG A 62 -11.83 -6.36 3.16
N GLY A 63 -10.95 -5.71 2.45
CA GLY A 63 -10.94 -4.27 2.41
C GLY A 63 -9.75 -3.73 1.68
N TRP A 64 -9.66 -2.42 1.67
CA TRP A 64 -8.62 -1.69 0.96
C TRP A 64 -8.03 -0.66 1.90
N VAL A 65 -6.73 -0.43 1.73
CA VAL A 65 -6.03 0.60 2.50
C VAL A 65 -5.31 1.48 1.51
N ILE A 66 -5.36 2.78 1.74
CA ILE A 66 -4.58 3.73 0.95
C ILE A 66 -3.41 4.16 1.82
N LEU A 67 -2.22 3.84 1.38
CA LEU A 67 -1.00 4.17 2.09
C LEU A 67 -0.31 5.35 1.43
N GLU A 68 0.16 6.28 2.25
CA GLU A 68 1.09 7.31 1.78
C GLU A 68 2.49 6.77 1.96
N ILE A 69 3.23 6.70 0.87
CA ILE A 69 4.60 6.22 0.93
C ILE A 69 5.53 7.43 0.87
N LYS A 70 6.14 7.72 1.99
CA LYS A 70 7.10 8.79 2.16
C LYS A 70 8.26 8.23 2.94
N PRO A 71 9.14 9.07 3.47
CA PRO A 71 10.16 8.52 4.38
C PRO A 71 9.55 7.64 5.45
N GLN A 72 8.33 7.99 5.91
CA GLN A 72 7.60 7.12 6.81
C GLN A 72 6.23 6.87 6.21
N SER A 73 5.97 5.62 5.91
CA SER A 73 4.66 5.23 5.38
C SER A 73 3.60 5.30 6.46
N LYS A 74 2.40 5.68 6.07
CA LYS A 74 1.28 5.69 7.01
C LYS A 74 -0.01 5.40 6.26
N VAL A 75 -1.01 4.94 7.01
CA VAL A 75 -2.33 4.69 6.46
C VAL A 75 -3.04 6.02 6.32
N ARG A 76 -3.49 6.35 5.12
CA ARG A 76 -4.24 7.56 4.88
C ARG A 76 -5.72 7.34 5.05
N SER A 77 -6.21 6.21 4.57
CA SER A 77 -7.61 5.87 4.71
C SER A 77 -7.79 4.39 4.43
N TYR A 78 -8.99 3.90 4.67
CA TYR A 78 -9.31 2.52 4.38
C TYR A 78 -10.78 2.42 4.01
N THR A 79 -11.11 1.30 3.35
CA THR A 79 -12.48 0.99 2.96
C THR A 79 -12.73 -0.46 3.26
N THR A 80 -13.84 -0.77 3.90
CA THR A 80 -14.22 -2.15 4.13
C THR A 80 -15.06 -2.64 2.96
N VAL A 81 -14.96 -3.94 2.71
CA VAL A 81 -15.82 -4.61 1.73
C VAL A 81 -16.93 -5.27 2.52
N SER A 82 -18.15 -4.96 2.18
CA SER A 82 -19.30 -5.53 2.87
C SER A 82 -19.95 -6.62 2.06
#